data_64a42c4bb1220dedfbe0bee5a5da9e11
#
_entry.id   64a42c4bb1220dedfbe0bee5a5da9e11
#
_cell.length_a   1.000
_cell.length_b   1.000
_cell.length_c   1.000
_cell.angle_alpha   90.00
_cell.angle_beta   90.00
_cell.angle_gamma   90.00
#
_symmetry.space_group_name_H-M   'P 1'
#
loop_
_entity.id
_entity.type
_entity.pdbx_description
1 polymer ?
#
loop_
_entity_poly.entity_id
_entity_poly.type
_entity_poly.pdbx_seq_one_letter_code
_entity_poly.pdbx_strand_id
1 'polypeptide(L)'
;MRLKGKTRRLMSWGLCGAALTAALATPAAQAAPGERHGPGHRPAWTLTETGTDARFRGLAAVSSRTAWAAGSKGTVLRTTDGGRHWRDVAPPGAAEAALEFRDIEAFDARRAVVLAIGEGDASRVFRTDDGGTTWTESFRNTDARAFYDCLTFFDSRHGLAMSDPVDGKFRILSTADGGRSWKVLPTAGMPDAQAGEAGFAAGGQCLVSSGSKDVWLATGGAATARVLHSADRGLTWTATESTIPAGDPARGVFGLAFRDRTHGIAVGGDYRADQASPNAAAVTGNGGRSWQQSTTAPPAYRSGVAWVPHTRSTALAVGPTGTDLTTDGGRTWRTVDTGSYDTVDCTPDGGCWAAGEKGRIARSA
;
A
#
# COMPACT_ATOMS: atom_id res chain seq x y z
N MET A 1 -0.92 52.25 47.20
CA MET A 1 -2.05 52.55 48.11
C MET A 1 -2.43 51.17 48.72
N ARG A 2 -1.80 50.84 49.81
CA ARG A 2 -2.23 50.60 51.22
C ARG A 2 -3.75 50.40 51.35
N LEU A 3 -4.31 49.29 51.94
CA LEU A 3 -4.27 48.85 53.36
C LEU A 3 -4.94 47.48 53.50
N LYS A 4 -4.30 46.54 54.24
CA LYS A 4 -4.64 46.05 55.61
C LYS A 4 -6.02 45.38 55.70
N GLY A 5 -6.19 44.13 56.07
CA GLY A 5 -5.65 43.38 57.20
C GLY A 5 -6.71 43.16 58.25
N LYS A 6 -6.97 41.92 58.66
CA LYS A 6 -7.19 41.57 60.08
C LYS A 6 -7.47 40.08 60.31
N THR A 7 -6.63 39.55 61.10
CA THR A 7 -6.67 38.29 61.86
C THR A 7 -7.66 38.36 63.05
N ARG A 8 -8.22 37.21 63.48
CA ARG A 8 -8.53 36.77 64.90
C ARG A 8 -8.98 35.33 64.86
N ARG A 9 -8.21 34.43 65.38
CA ARG A 9 -7.94 33.86 66.72
C ARG A 9 -9.12 33.11 67.34
N LEU A 10 -8.92 31.77 67.46
CA LEU A 10 -9.02 30.87 68.59
C LEU A 10 -10.34 30.78 69.41
N MET A 11 -10.85 29.55 69.49
CA MET A 11 -10.96 28.87 70.82
C MET A 11 -11.19 27.35 70.65
N SER A 12 -10.37 26.62 71.36
CA SER A 12 -10.39 25.18 71.65
C SER A 12 -11.46 24.81 72.63
N TRP A 13 -12.12 23.67 72.52
CA TRP A 13 -12.58 22.82 73.64
C TRP A 13 -12.59 21.38 73.17
N GLY A 14 -11.84 20.57 73.88
CA GLY A 14 -11.81 19.13 73.72
C GLY A 14 -12.92 18.46 74.51
N LEU A 15 -13.26 17.27 74.12
CA LEU A 15 -13.77 16.20 75.03
C LEU A 15 -13.61 14.82 74.36
N CYS A 16 -13.13 13.91 75.17
CA CYS A 16 -12.91 12.49 74.94
C CYS A 16 -14.19 11.75 74.51
N GLY A 17 -14.04 10.68 73.77
CA GLY A 17 -15.09 9.68 73.67
C GLY A 17 -14.84 8.59 72.61
N ALA A 18 -14.36 7.44 73.12
CA ALA A 18 -14.57 6.08 72.63
C ALA A 18 -14.27 5.73 71.16
N ALA A 19 -13.23 4.94 71.00
CA ALA A 19 -12.93 4.20 69.77
C ALA A 19 -13.98 3.07 69.51
N LEU A 20 -14.71 3.16 68.40
CA LEU A 20 -15.35 2.02 67.78
C LEU A 20 -14.64 1.79 66.45
N THR A 21 -13.91 0.68 66.37
CA THR A 21 -13.33 0.17 65.12
C THR A 21 -14.45 -0.41 64.29
N ALA A 22 -14.93 0.33 63.30
CA ALA A 22 -15.75 -0.19 62.24
C ALA A 22 -14.81 -0.66 61.11
N ALA A 23 -14.70 -1.96 60.90
CA ALA A 23 -14.04 -2.52 59.75
C ALA A 23 -14.84 -2.16 58.48
N LEU A 24 -14.31 -1.22 57.68
CA LEU A 24 -14.83 -0.95 56.34
C LEU A 24 -14.41 -2.10 55.44
N ALA A 25 -15.36 -3.00 55.12
CA ALA A 25 -15.25 -3.93 54.02
C ALA A 25 -15.26 -3.14 52.73
N THR A 26 -14.15 -3.13 52.00
CA THR A 26 -14.07 -2.65 50.63
C THR A 26 -14.93 -3.55 49.75
N PRO A 27 -15.87 -3.03 48.96
CA PRO A 27 -16.56 -3.86 47.98
C PRO A 27 -15.54 -4.30 46.93
N ALA A 28 -15.43 -5.63 46.70
CA ALA A 28 -14.71 -6.18 45.58
C ALA A 28 -15.32 -5.59 44.30
N ALA A 29 -14.48 -4.93 43.51
CA ALA A 29 -14.85 -4.50 42.16
C ALA A 29 -15.20 -5.75 41.36
N GLN A 30 -16.48 -5.94 41.08
CA GLN A 30 -16.93 -6.92 40.09
C GLN A 30 -16.37 -6.48 38.75
N ALA A 31 -15.45 -7.28 38.19
CA ALA A 31 -15.01 -7.15 36.81
C ALA A 31 -16.24 -7.26 35.91
N ALA A 32 -16.46 -6.27 35.07
CA ALA A 32 -17.48 -6.31 34.04
C ALA A 32 -17.30 -7.57 33.18
N PRO A 33 -18.38 -8.23 32.73
CA PRO A 33 -18.26 -9.39 31.87
C PRO A 33 -17.50 -8.98 30.62
N GLY A 34 -16.33 -9.58 30.40
CA GLY A 34 -15.55 -9.35 29.20
C GLY A 34 -16.41 -9.64 27.98
N GLU A 35 -16.55 -8.66 27.13
CA GLU A 35 -17.11 -8.84 25.80
C GLU A 35 -16.33 -9.96 25.11
N ARG A 36 -16.98 -11.09 24.90
CA ARG A 36 -16.46 -12.16 24.06
C ARG A 36 -16.49 -11.65 22.63
N HIS A 37 -15.39 -11.02 22.20
CA HIS A 37 -15.15 -10.78 20.80
C HIS A 37 -15.03 -12.18 20.19
N GLY A 38 -15.94 -12.51 19.30
CA GLY A 38 -15.83 -13.67 18.42
C GLY A 38 -14.49 -13.60 17.68
N PRO A 39 -13.98 -14.72 17.11
CA PRO A 39 -12.70 -14.76 16.44
C PRO A 39 -12.74 -13.92 15.15
N GLY A 40 -12.74 -12.60 15.29
CA GLY A 40 -12.36 -11.69 14.24
C GLY A 40 -10.86 -11.82 14.05
N HIS A 41 -10.43 -12.49 13.00
CA HIS A 41 -9.03 -12.56 12.61
C HIS A 41 -8.47 -11.14 12.55
N ARG A 42 -7.72 -10.76 13.56
CA ARG A 42 -6.79 -9.64 13.47
C ARG A 42 -5.61 -10.18 12.69
N PRO A 43 -5.22 -9.60 11.56
CA PRO A 43 -3.92 -9.92 11.00
C PRO A 43 -2.87 -9.41 11.99
N ALA A 44 -2.41 -10.29 12.85
CA ALA A 44 -1.23 -10.01 13.64
C ALA A 44 -0.04 -10.12 12.69
N TRP A 45 0.62 -8.99 12.43
CA TRP A 45 1.85 -8.98 11.66
C TRP A 45 2.99 -9.59 12.48
N THR A 46 3.64 -10.60 11.92
CA THR A 46 4.88 -11.15 12.44
C THR A 46 6.02 -10.58 11.62
N LEU A 47 6.88 -9.78 12.25
CA LEU A 47 8.07 -9.22 11.61
C LEU A 47 9.06 -10.33 11.24
N THR A 48 9.78 -10.11 10.14
CA THR A 48 10.87 -10.98 9.68
C THR A 48 12.17 -10.18 9.63
N GLU A 49 13.30 -10.86 9.86
CA GLU A 49 14.63 -10.23 9.82
C GLU A 49 15.17 -10.23 8.40
N THR A 50 15.36 -9.06 7.81
CA THR A 50 15.81 -8.90 6.41
C THR A 50 17.30 -8.63 6.25
N GLY A 51 17.96 -8.17 7.33
CA GLY A 51 19.40 -7.84 7.30
C GLY A 51 19.76 -6.56 6.54
N THR A 52 18.78 -5.72 6.19
CA THR A 52 19.01 -4.45 5.46
C THR A 52 18.16 -3.31 6.04
N ASP A 53 18.53 -2.08 5.73
CA ASP A 53 17.76 -0.87 6.04
C ASP A 53 17.00 -0.31 4.82
N ALA A 54 16.95 -1.03 3.71
CA ALA A 54 16.26 -0.61 2.51
C ALA A 54 14.78 -0.31 2.78
N ARG A 55 14.19 0.64 2.04
CA ARG A 55 12.76 0.88 2.04
C ARG A 55 12.13 0.06 0.92
N PHE A 56 11.26 -0.88 1.28
CA PHE A 56 10.58 -1.75 0.33
C PHE A 56 9.23 -1.17 -0.06
N ARG A 57 9.05 -0.97 -1.37
CA ARG A 57 7.79 -0.52 -1.98
C ARG A 57 7.24 -1.49 -3.02
N GLY A 58 8.10 -2.30 -3.63
CA GLY A 58 7.67 -3.45 -4.43
C GLY A 58 7.56 -4.70 -3.56
N LEU A 59 6.46 -5.42 -3.68
CA LEU A 59 6.21 -6.67 -2.96
C LEU A 59 5.38 -7.61 -3.82
N ALA A 60 5.89 -8.82 -4.03
CA ALA A 60 5.16 -9.89 -4.71
C ALA A 60 5.07 -11.12 -3.80
N ALA A 61 3.89 -11.38 -3.30
CA ALA A 61 3.59 -12.52 -2.46
C ALA A 61 3.14 -13.72 -3.32
N VAL A 62 4.00 -14.72 -3.47
CA VAL A 62 3.70 -15.92 -4.26
C VAL A 62 2.92 -16.95 -3.45
N SER A 63 3.28 -17.10 -2.18
CA SER A 63 2.63 -18.00 -1.22
C SER A 63 2.95 -17.56 0.21
N SER A 64 2.35 -18.21 1.21
CA SER A 64 2.72 -18.03 2.62
C SER A 64 4.19 -18.31 2.92
N ARG A 65 4.91 -18.99 1.99
CA ARG A 65 6.33 -19.33 2.14
C ARG A 65 7.26 -18.55 1.22
N THR A 66 6.77 -18.11 0.07
CA THR A 66 7.59 -17.48 -0.99
C THR A 66 7.10 -16.05 -1.23
N ALA A 67 8.01 -15.10 -1.06
CA ALA A 67 7.79 -13.70 -1.36
C ALA A 67 9.07 -13.05 -1.90
N TRP A 68 8.86 -11.98 -2.68
CA TRP A 68 9.90 -11.11 -3.19
C TRP A 68 9.63 -9.70 -2.72
N ALA A 69 10.67 -8.95 -2.38
CA ALA A 69 10.57 -7.55 -2.01
C ALA A 69 11.64 -6.74 -2.75
N ALA A 70 11.24 -5.59 -3.29
CA ALA A 70 12.11 -4.70 -4.06
C ALA A 70 12.08 -3.30 -3.45
N GLY A 71 13.22 -2.64 -3.38
CA GLY A 71 13.33 -1.39 -2.63
C GLY A 71 14.47 -0.50 -3.04
N SER A 72 14.72 0.47 -2.18
CA SER A 72 15.77 1.45 -2.35
C SER A 72 17.17 0.83 -2.36
N LYS A 73 18.16 1.60 -2.83
CA LYS A 73 19.58 1.20 -2.87
C LYS A 73 19.84 -0.03 -3.74
N GLY A 74 19.04 -0.24 -4.78
CA GLY A 74 19.18 -1.38 -5.68
C GLY A 74 18.85 -2.74 -5.05
N THR A 75 18.11 -2.79 -3.93
CA THR A 75 17.88 -4.01 -3.15
C THR A 75 16.71 -4.82 -3.72
N VAL A 76 16.94 -6.13 -3.91
CA VAL A 76 15.87 -7.12 -4.18
C VAL A 76 16.09 -8.33 -3.28
N LEU A 77 15.12 -8.62 -2.43
CA LEU A 77 15.17 -9.75 -1.52
C LEU A 77 14.16 -10.83 -1.94
N ARG A 78 14.51 -12.09 -1.68
CA ARG A 78 13.61 -13.24 -1.85
C ARG A 78 13.67 -14.17 -0.65
N THR A 79 12.49 -14.64 -0.20
CA THR A 79 12.35 -15.77 0.73
C THR A 79 11.62 -16.95 0.08
N THR A 80 11.91 -18.17 0.52
CA THR A 80 11.19 -19.41 0.15
C THR A 80 10.80 -20.25 1.37
N ASP A 81 10.99 -19.71 2.56
CA ASP A 81 10.77 -20.41 3.83
C ASP A 81 9.87 -19.64 4.83
N GLY A 82 9.07 -18.71 4.30
CA GLY A 82 8.13 -17.91 5.10
C GLY A 82 8.80 -16.77 5.85
N GLY A 83 9.84 -16.19 5.29
CA GLY A 83 10.55 -15.06 5.86
C GLY A 83 11.51 -15.41 7.00
N ARG A 84 11.82 -16.71 7.21
CA ARG A 84 12.85 -17.11 8.17
C ARG A 84 14.24 -16.70 7.71
N HIS A 85 14.45 -16.76 6.39
CA HIS A 85 15.66 -16.26 5.75
C HIS A 85 15.28 -15.47 4.51
N TRP A 86 15.91 -14.32 4.35
CA TRP A 86 15.87 -13.52 3.15
C TRP A 86 17.24 -13.56 2.48
N ARG A 87 17.25 -13.71 1.17
CA ARG A 87 18.46 -13.66 0.34
C ARG A 87 18.43 -12.42 -0.51
N ASP A 88 19.53 -11.69 -0.52
CA ASP A 88 19.73 -10.65 -1.52
C ASP A 88 19.94 -11.31 -2.87
N VAL A 89 19.12 -10.94 -3.83
CA VAL A 89 19.08 -11.49 -5.18
C VAL A 89 18.98 -10.36 -6.21
N ALA A 90 19.48 -9.16 -5.86
CA ALA A 90 19.41 -7.99 -6.71
C ALA A 90 20.14 -8.16 -8.05
N PRO A 91 19.70 -7.46 -9.12
CA PRO A 91 20.45 -7.40 -10.37
C PRO A 91 21.87 -6.87 -10.14
N PRO A 92 22.90 -7.48 -10.75
CA PRO A 92 24.27 -6.96 -10.65
C PRO A 92 24.37 -5.48 -11.07
N GLY A 93 25.10 -4.68 -10.31
CA GLY A 93 25.28 -3.25 -10.57
C GLY A 93 24.08 -2.37 -10.15
N ALA A 94 23.02 -2.94 -9.60
CA ALA A 94 21.85 -2.15 -9.20
C ALA A 94 22.15 -1.21 -8.03
N ALA A 95 22.94 -1.66 -7.06
CA ALA A 95 23.35 -0.86 -5.91
C ALA A 95 24.32 0.27 -6.33
N GLU A 96 25.30 -0.03 -7.18
CA GLU A 96 26.27 0.94 -7.71
C GLU A 96 25.58 2.02 -8.57
N ALA A 97 24.54 1.64 -9.29
CA ALA A 97 23.69 2.55 -10.05
C ALA A 97 22.65 3.28 -9.19
N ALA A 98 22.61 3.01 -7.88
CA ALA A 98 21.63 3.54 -6.93
C ALA A 98 20.19 3.42 -7.42
N LEU A 99 19.85 2.27 -8.03
CA LEU A 99 18.50 2.06 -8.57
C LEU A 99 17.46 2.03 -7.46
N GLU A 100 16.34 2.67 -7.72
CA GLU A 100 15.17 2.70 -6.84
C GLU A 100 14.12 1.74 -7.37
N PHE A 101 14.09 0.52 -6.84
CA PHE A 101 13.03 -0.44 -7.20
C PHE A 101 11.75 -0.11 -6.45
N ARG A 102 10.65 0.00 -7.20
CA ARG A 102 9.35 0.41 -6.64
C ARG A 102 8.25 -0.58 -6.92
N ASP A 103 8.46 -1.50 -7.86
CA ASP A 103 7.49 -2.53 -8.17
C ASP A 103 8.18 -3.83 -8.58
N ILE A 104 7.54 -4.96 -8.26
CA ILE A 104 7.99 -6.29 -8.58
C ILE A 104 6.81 -7.24 -8.74
N GLU A 105 6.80 -8.00 -9.81
CA GLU A 105 5.85 -9.08 -10.03
C GLU A 105 6.58 -10.42 -10.06
N ALA A 106 6.08 -11.41 -9.33
CA ALA A 106 6.68 -12.73 -9.28
C ALA A 106 5.67 -13.82 -9.62
N PHE A 107 6.03 -14.68 -10.55
CA PHE A 107 5.18 -15.80 -11.00
C PHE A 107 5.38 -17.04 -10.13
N ASP A 108 6.55 -17.15 -9.51
CA ASP A 108 6.96 -18.25 -8.62
C ASP A 108 8.29 -17.91 -7.90
N ALA A 109 8.89 -18.90 -7.25
CA ALA A 109 10.18 -18.74 -6.57
C ALA A 109 11.37 -18.51 -7.52
N ARG A 110 11.21 -18.65 -8.84
CA ARG A 110 12.29 -18.55 -9.82
C ARG A 110 12.12 -17.38 -10.78
N ARG A 111 10.89 -17.02 -11.11
CA ARG A 111 10.58 -16.04 -12.14
C ARG A 111 10.00 -14.78 -11.55
N ALA A 112 10.67 -13.66 -11.79
CA ALA A 112 10.21 -12.34 -11.37
C ALA A 112 10.62 -11.28 -12.39
N VAL A 113 9.87 -10.17 -12.37
CA VAL A 113 10.12 -8.95 -13.14
C VAL A 113 10.11 -7.78 -12.18
N VAL A 114 11.15 -6.96 -12.18
CA VAL A 114 11.29 -5.81 -11.26
C VAL A 114 11.46 -4.52 -12.04
N LEU A 115 10.80 -3.47 -11.59
CA LEU A 115 10.87 -2.13 -12.15
C LEU A 115 11.67 -1.19 -11.25
N ALA A 116 12.73 -0.60 -11.81
CA ALA A 116 13.39 0.56 -11.26
C ALA A 116 12.75 1.82 -11.82
N ILE A 117 12.46 2.78 -10.94
CA ILE A 117 11.91 4.07 -11.31
C ILE A 117 13.01 5.12 -11.48
N GLY A 118 12.68 6.24 -12.10
CA GLY A 118 13.52 7.41 -12.24
C GLY A 118 13.37 8.05 -13.60
N GLU A 119 13.95 9.24 -13.75
CA GLU A 119 13.96 9.96 -15.02
C GLU A 119 14.88 9.27 -16.03
N GLY A 120 14.49 9.31 -17.29
CA GLY A 120 15.30 8.80 -18.37
C GLY A 120 15.71 7.35 -18.17
N ASP A 121 17.00 7.04 -18.30
CA ASP A 121 17.55 5.69 -18.24
C ASP A 121 17.64 5.09 -16.83
N ALA A 122 17.22 5.81 -15.79
CA ALA A 122 16.99 5.23 -14.47
C ALA A 122 15.75 4.34 -14.43
N SER A 123 14.74 4.62 -15.25
CA SER A 123 13.59 3.71 -15.44
C SER A 123 14.00 2.49 -16.25
N ARG A 124 14.05 1.33 -15.59
CA ARG A 124 14.52 0.04 -16.17
C ARG A 124 13.65 -1.10 -15.69
N VAL A 125 13.52 -2.11 -16.54
CA VAL A 125 12.90 -3.39 -16.16
C VAL A 125 13.92 -4.51 -16.26
N PHE A 126 14.01 -5.29 -15.21
CA PHE A 126 14.84 -6.49 -15.15
C PHE A 126 13.97 -7.73 -14.97
N ARG A 127 14.41 -8.84 -15.56
CA ARG A 127 13.75 -10.14 -15.44
C ARG A 127 14.74 -11.21 -15.01
N THR A 128 14.30 -12.11 -14.14
CA THR A 128 14.97 -13.36 -13.80
C THR A 128 14.10 -14.57 -14.09
N ASP A 129 14.73 -15.70 -14.47
CA ASP A 129 14.10 -17.00 -14.65
C ASP A 129 14.69 -18.08 -13.71
N ASP A 130 15.67 -17.72 -12.85
CA ASP A 130 16.43 -18.64 -12.00
C ASP A 130 16.50 -18.23 -10.53
N GLY A 131 15.54 -17.39 -10.10
CA GLY A 131 15.42 -16.98 -8.71
C GLY A 131 16.36 -15.85 -8.31
N GLY A 132 16.76 -15.01 -9.26
CA GLY A 132 17.62 -13.88 -9.06
C GLY A 132 19.11 -14.27 -9.06
N THR A 133 19.46 -15.47 -9.49
CA THR A 133 20.86 -15.86 -9.73
C THR A 133 21.45 -15.11 -10.92
N THR A 134 20.62 -14.94 -11.96
CA THR A 134 20.93 -14.09 -13.11
C THR A 134 19.75 -13.18 -13.44
N TRP A 135 20.06 -12.01 -13.98
CA TRP A 135 19.08 -11.03 -14.43
C TRP A 135 19.39 -10.54 -15.83
N THR A 136 18.33 -10.34 -16.61
CA THR A 136 18.39 -9.69 -17.92
C THR A 136 17.70 -8.33 -17.80
N GLU A 137 18.38 -7.25 -18.13
CA GLU A 137 17.73 -5.96 -18.37
C GLU A 137 16.92 -6.07 -19.65
N SER A 138 15.60 -6.11 -19.51
CA SER A 138 14.67 -6.35 -20.62
C SER A 138 14.08 -5.06 -21.19
N PHE A 139 14.23 -3.95 -20.47
CA PHE A 139 13.86 -2.63 -20.92
C PHE A 139 14.73 -1.57 -20.23
N ARG A 140 15.17 -0.58 -21.02
CA ARG A 140 15.76 0.67 -20.53
C ARG A 140 15.05 1.82 -21.23
N ASN A 141 14.53 2.75 -20.43
CA ASN A 141 13.93 3.95 -20.99
C ASN A 141 14.99 4.84 -21.66
N THR A 142 14.66 5.37 -22.83
CA THR A 142 15.52 6.27 -23.60
C THR A 142 14.94 7.68 -23.77
N ASP A 143 13.69 7.91 -23.33
CA ASP A 143 13.06 9.23 -23.35
C ASP A 143 13.24 9.89 -21.97
N ALA A 144 14.03 10.94 -21.90
CA ALA A 144 14.33 11.67 -20.66
C ALA A 144 13.07 12.23 -19.95
N ARG A 145 11.95 12.36 -20.67
CA ARG A 145 10.69 12.89 -20.13
C ARG A 145 9.79 11.80 -19.52
N ALA A 146 10.09 10.52 -19.75
CA ALA A 146 9.29 9.41 -19.22
C ALA A 146 9.85 8.94 -17.88
N PHE A 147 8.94 8.72 -16.95
CA PHE A 147 9.21 8.19 -15.60
C PHE A 147 8.24 7.02 -15.35
N TYR A 148 8.75 5.79 -15.34
CA TYR A 148 7.92 4.61 -15.17
C TYR A 148 7.72 4.30 -13.69
N ASP A 149 6.46 4.11 -13.23
CA ASP A 149 6.07 4.05 -11.83
C ASP A 149 5.70 2.65 -11.34
N CYS A 150 4.86 1.95 -12.12
CA CYS A 150 4.28 0.66 -11.74
C CYS A 150 4.20 -0.29 -12.91
N LEU A 151 4.17 -1.59 -12.60
CA LEU A 151 3.91 -2.66 -13.57
C LEU A 151 2.88 -3.66 -13.03
N THR A 152 2.21 -4.38 -13.91
CA THR A 152 1.30 -5.48 -13.54
C THR A 152 1.24 -6.53 -14.64
N PHE A 153 0.86 -7.76 -14.28
CA PHE A 153 0.69 -8.84 -15.23
C PHE A 153 -0.72 -9.42 -15.17
N PHE A 154 -1.31 -9.70 -16.34
CA PHE A 154 -2.59 -10.41 -16.47
C PHE A 154 -2.42 -11.92 -16.32
N ASP A 155 -1.27 -12.41 -16.74
CA ASP A 155 -0.83 -13.81 -16.71
C ASP A 155 0.70 -13.86 -16.83
N SER A 156 1.30 -15.04 -16.82
CA SER A 156 2.76 -15.20 -16.89
C SER A 156 3.42 -14.72 -18.19
N ARG A 157 2.64 -14.23 -19.18
CA ARG A 157 3.14 -13.74 -20.47
C ARG A 157 2.82 -12.27 -20.73
N HIS A 158 1.62 -11.83 -20.36
CA HIS A 158 1.12 -10.51 -20.72
C HIS A 158 1.16 -9.58 -19.53
N GLY A 159 1.85 -8.47 -19.68
CA GLY A 159 1.96 -7.44 -18.66
C GLY A 159 2.03 -6.05 -19.26
N LEU A 160 1.83 -5.07 -18.39
CA LEU A 160 1.95 -3.65 -18.70
C LEU A 160 2.84 -2.97 -17.65
N ALA A 161 3.49 -1.87 -18.06
CA ALA A 161 4.05 -0.88 -17.15
C ALA A 161 3.59 0.50 -17.59
N MET A 162 3.40 1.41 -16.64
CA MET A 162 2.95 2.76 -16.91
C MET A 162 4.01 3.79 -16.55
N SER A 163 4.05 4.87 -17.29
CA SER A 163 4.85 6.06 -17.05
C SER A 163 3.94 7.26 -16.86
N ASP A 164 4.42 8.23 -16.11
CA ASP A 164 3.88 9.57 -16.06
C ASP A 164 3.64 10.14 -17.47
N PRO A 165 2.78 11.17 -17.60
CA PRO A 165 2.41 11.70 -18.90
C PRO A 165 3.60 12.26 -19.67
N VAL A 166 3.71 11.84 -20.93
CA VAL A 166 4.61 12.42 -21.94
C VAL A 166 3.75 12.95 -23.07
N ASP A 167 3.95 14.21 -23.45
CA ASP A 167 3.12 14.92 -24.43
C ASP A 167 1.62 14.90 -24.05
N GLY A 168 1.32 15.05 -22.74
CA GLY A 168 -0.04 15.13 -22.20
C GLY A 168 -0.78 13.81 -22.09
N LYS A 169 -0.11 12.65 -22.23
CA LYS A 169 -0.73 11.33 -22.12
C LYS A 169 0.14 10.36 -21.33
N PHE A 170 -0.48 9.55 -20.46
CA PHE A 170 0.21 8.44 -19.81
C PHE A 170 0.76 7.49 -20.87
N ARG A 171 2.00 7.06 -20.68
CA ARG A 171 2.65 6.13 -21.59
C ARG A 171 2.59 4.73 -21.03
N ILE A 172 2.25 3.76 -21.86
CA ILE A 172 2.11 2.36 -21.49
C ILE A 172 3.14 1.51 -22.23
N LEU A 173 3.91 0.71 -21.47
CA LEU A 173 4.68 -0.41 -22.01
C LEU A 173 3.84 -1.67 -21.97
N SER A 174 4.03 -2.55 -22.95
CA SER A 174 3.38 -3.86 -23.02
C SER A 174 4.40 -4.94 -23.31
N THR A 175 4.24 -6.08 -22.64
CA THR A 175 4.94 -7.33 -22.94
C THR A 175 3.93 -8.44 -23.28
N ALA A 176 4.33 -9.38 -24.16
CA ALA A 176 3.57 -10.60 -24.50
C ALA A 176 4.41 -11.86 -24.32
N ASP A 177 5.60 -11.74 -23.74
CA ASP A 177 6.58 -12.81 -23.56
C ASP A 177 7.06 -12.95 -22.11
N GLY A 178 6.28 -12.41 -21.18
CA GLY A 178 6.54 -12.48 -19.75
C GLY A 178 7.61 -11.51 -19.27
N GLY A 179 7.73 -10.36 -19.94
CA GLY A 179 8.69 -9.33 -19.59
C GLY A 179 10.10 -9.55 -20.16
N ARG A 180 10.26 -10.42 -21.17
CA ARG A 180 11.53 -10.57 -21.87
C ARG A 180 11.79 -9.43 -22.86
N SER A 181 10.73 -8.89 -23.42
CA SER A 181 10.77 -7.70 -24.26
C SER A 181 9.57 -6.80 -24.00
N TRP A 182 9.74 -5.52 -24.22
CA TRP A 182 8.71 -4.51 -23.99
C TRP A 182 8.59 -3.57 -25.19
N LYS A 183 7.39 -3.11 -25.43
CA LYS A 183 7.10 -2.09 -26.47
C LYS A 183 6.18 -1.01 -25.91
N VAL A 184 6.40 0.22 -26.31
CA VAL A 184 5.47 1.34 -26.04
C VAL A 184 4.20 1.15 -26.87
N LEU A 185 3.04 1.21 -26.23
CA LEU A 185 1.76 1.19 -26.92
C LEU A 185 1.45 2.56 -27.54
N PRO A 186 0.65 2.59 -28.62
CA PRO A 186 0.13 3.85 -29.16
C PRO A 186 -0.73 4.59 -28.12
N THR A 187 -0.60 5.91 -28.05
CA THR A 187 -1.32 6.76 -27.09
C THR A 187 -2.68 7.25 -27.60
N ALA A 188 -3.09 6.90 -28.82
CA ALA A 188 -4.35 7.36 -29.43
C ALA A 188 -5.60 6.99 -28.60
N GLY A 189 -5.58 5.86 -27.91
CA GLY A 189 -6.67 5.40 -27.03
C GLY A 189 -6.57 5.89 -25.58
N MET A 190 -5.56 6.69 -25.24
CA MET A 190 -5.35 7.23 -23.89
C MET A 190 -6.00 8.63 -23.79
N PRO A 191 -6.83 8.88 -22.75
CA PRO A 191 -7.33 10.23 -22.46
C PRO A 191 -6.19 11.21 -22.17
N ASP A 192 -6.44 12.49 -22.38
CA ASP A 192 -5.49 13.54 -22.00
C ASP A 192 -5.34 13.57 -20.47
N ALA A 193 -4.09 13.73 -20.02
CA ALA A 193 -3.79 13.97 -18.64
C ALA A 193 -4.22 15.39 -18.23
N GLN A 194 -4.65 15.55 -16.99
CA GLN A 194 -4.86 16.87 -16.40
C GLN A 194 -3.52 17.55 -16.11
N ALA A 195 -3.54 18.86 -15.97
CA ALA A 195 -2.34 19.60 -15.59
C ALA A 195 -1.83 19.13 -14.21
N GLY A 196 -0.58 18.67 -14.13
CA GLY A 196 0.05 18.14 -12.94
C GLY A 196 -0.37 16.71 -12.56
N GLU A 197 -1.14 16.02 -13.39
CA GLU A 197 -1.52 14.63 -13.14
C GLU A 197 -0.33 13.68 -13.31
N ALA A 198 -0.17 12.79 -12.34
CA ALA A 198 0.90 11.80 -12.29
C ALA A 198 0.43 10.47 -11.70
N GLY A 199 1.19 9.41 -11.93
CA GLY A 199 1.14 8.20 -11.13
C GLY A 199 1.91 8.36 -9.81
N PHE A 200 1.75 7.41 -8.90
CA PHE A 200 2.51 7.42 -7.65
C PHE A 200 3.15 6.06 -7.37
N ALA A 201 4.47 5.97 -7.56
CA ALA A 201 5.27 4.78 -7.27
C ALA A 201 5.43 4.56 -5.75
N ALA A 202 4.33 4.44 -5.02
CA ALA A 202 4.33 4.41 -3.55
C ALA A 202 4.35 2.99 -2.97
N GLY A 203 3.65 2.05 -3.59
CA GLY A 203 3.53 0.68 -3.12
C GLY A 203 3.35 -0.37 -4.23
N GLY A 204 3.71 -0.05 -5.49
CA GLY A 204 3.55 -0.95 -6.65
C GLY A 204 2.12 -1.10 -7.15
N GLN A 205 1.13 -0.49 -6.50
CA GLN A 205 -0.29 -0.73 -6.77
C GLN A 205 -0.98 0.44 -7.47
N CYS A 206 -0.22 1.30 -8.15
CA CYS A 206 -0.78 2.36 -8.99
C CYS A 206 -1.27 1.81 -10.35
N LEU A 207 -0.85 0.60 -10.75
CA LEU A 207 -1.34 -0.13 -11.92
C LEU A 207 -1.69 -1.55 -11.49
N VAL A 208 -2.96 -1.94 -11.61
CA VAL A 208 -3.42 -3.27 -11.18
C VAL A 208 -4.31 -3.92 -12.23
N SER A 209 -4.22 -5.24 -12.38
CA SER A 209 -5.01 -6.00 -13.33
C SER A 209 -6.01 -6.93 -12.65
N SER A 210 -7.09 -7.30 -13.34
CA SER A 210 -8.00 -8.36 -12.92
C SER A 210 -8.55 -9.09 -14.14
N GLY A 211 -8.48 -10.42 -14.09
CA GLY A 211 -8.80 -11.26 -15.24
C GLY A 211 -7.77 -11.11 -16.34
N SER A 212 -8.18 -11.36 -17.61
CA SER A 212 -7.23 -11.47 -18.73
C SER A 212 -7.02 -10.17 -19.50
N LYS A 213 -7.79 -9.10 -19.23
CA LYS A 213 -7.79 -7.89 -20.07
C LYS A 213 -7.98 -6.57 -19.31
N ASP A 214 -8.63 -6.62 -18.14
CA ASP A 214 -8.96 -5.40 -17.40
C ASP A 214 -7.78 -4.94 -16.58
N VAL A 215 -7.51 -3.64 -16.63
CA VAL A 215 -6.42 -2.98 -15.90
C VAL A 215 -6.85 -1.57 -15.49
N TRP A 216 -6.45 -1.18 -14.29
CA TRP A 216 -6.74 0.14 -13.73
C TRP A 216 -5.45 0.85 -13.35
N LEU A 217 -5.44 2.16 -13.60
CA LEU A 217 -4.33 3.05 -13.31
C LEU A 217 -4.81 4.15 -12.37
N ALA A 218 -4.14 4.31 -11.24
CA ALA A 218 -4.40 5.34 -10.23
C ALA A 218 -3.61 6.60 -10.50
N THR A 219 -4.24 7.77 -10.35
CA THR A 219 -3.58 9.05 -10.54
C THR A 219 -3.85 10.03 -9.41
N GLY A 220 -3.05 11.07 -9.34
CA GLY A 220 -3.20 12.21 -8.45
C GLY A 220 -2.37 13.40 -8.90
N GLY A 221 -2.11 14.33 -7.98
CA GLY A 221 -1.32 15.54 -8.28
C GLY A 221 -2.07 16.65 -8.98
N ALA A 222 -3.20 16.36 -9.60
CA ALA A 222 -4.02 17.29 -10.36
C ALA A 222 -5.22 17.83 -9.57
N ALA A 223 -6.09 18.60 -10.25
CA ALA A 223 -7.31 19.15 -9.64
C ALA A 223 -8.25 18.07 -9.12
N THR A 224 -8.33 16.93 -9.81
CA THR A 224 -9.08 15.74 -9.39
C THR A 224 -8.17 14.50 -9.44
N ALA A 225 -8.38 13.55 -8.54
CA ALA A 225 -7.75 12.24 -8.59
C ALA A 225 -8.62 11.30 -9.42
N ARG A 226 -8.03 10.67 -10.42
CA ARG A 226 -8.76 9.79 -11.35
C ARG A 226 -8.29 8.35 -11.23
N VAL A 227 -9.17 7.44 -11.64
CA VAL A 227 -8.81 6.07 -11.96
C VAL A 227 -9.13 5.84 -13.44
N LEU A 228 -8.11 5.48 -14.20
CA LEU A 228 -8.27 5.14 -15.61
C LEU A 228 -8.48 3.62 -15.72
N HIS A 229 -9.39 3.18 -16.56
CA HIS A 229 -9.70 1.77 -16.82
C HIS A 229 -9.56 1.43 -18.29
N SER A 230 -8.91 0.30 -18.56
CA SER A 230 -8.85 -0.34 -19.87
C SER A 230 -9.41 -1.76 -19.77
N ALA A 231 -10.23 -2.16 -20.77
CA ALA A 231 -10.79 -3.51 -20.88
C ALA A 231 -10.14 -4.32 -22.02
N ASP A 232 -9.06 -3.83 -22.60
CA ASP A 232 -8.41 -4.37 -23.80
C ASP A 232 -6.87 -4.43 -23.70
N ARG A 233 -6.36 -4.63 -22.46
CA ARG A 233 -4.91 -4.68 -22.16
C ARG A 233 -4.17 -3.40 -22.48
N GLY A 234 -4.76 -2.25 -22.13
CA GLY A 234 -4.11 -0.96 -22.23
C GLY A 234 -4.14 -0.30 -23.61
N LEU A 235 -4.94 -0.79 -24.56
CA LEU A 235 -5.05 -0.18 -25.88
C LEU A 235 -5.97 1.06 -25.86
N THR A 236 -7.11 0.96 -25.15
CA THR A 236 -8.01 2.08 -24.93
C THR A 236 -8.35 2.26 -23.46
N TRP A 237 -8.54 3.50 -23.04
CA TRP A 237 -8.76 3.86 -21.64
C TRP A 237 -9.91 4.82 -21.47
N THR A 238 -10.60 4.70 -20.35
CA THR A 238 -11.59 5.67 -19.87
C THR A 238 -11.16 6.18 -18.51
N ALA A 239 -11.30 7.48 -18.25
CA ALA A 239 -10.96 8.10 -16.98
C ALA A 239 -12.22 8.41 -16.19
N THR A 240 -12.21 8.10 -14.91
CA THR A 240 -13.30 8.38 -13.95
C THR A 240 -12.72 9.07 -12.73
N GLU A 241 -13.34 10.15 -12.28
CA GLU A 241 -12.95 10.82 -11.04
C GLU A 241 -13.23 9.92 -9.83
N SER A 242 -12.27 9.86 -8.92
CA SER A 242 -12.45 9.23 -7.62
C SER A 242 -13.00 10.24 -6.61
N THR A 243 -13.44 9.75 -5.45
CA THR A 243 -13.85 10.61 -4.32
C THR A 243 -12.70 10.91 -3.35
N ILE A 244 -11.50 10.41 -3.64
CA ILE A 244 -10.32 10.67 -2.82
C ILE A 244 -9.85 12.11 -3.04
N PRO A 245 -9.47 12.85 -1.98
CA PRO A 245 -9.04 14.24 -2.10
C PRO A 245 -7.87 14.43 -3.05
N ALA A 246 -7.92 15.51 -3.83
CA ALA A 246 -6.93 15.94 -4.81
C ALA A 246 -6.69 17.46 -4.70
N GLY A 247 -6.24 18.10 -5.77
CA GLY A 247 -6.01 19.55 -5.82
C GLY A 247 -4.67 19.98 -5.22
N ASP A 248 -3.76 19.04 -4.98
CA ASP A 248 -2.40 19.28 -4.50
C ASP A 248 -1.48 18.19 -5.05
N PRO A 249 -0.22 18.50 -5.43
CA PRO A 249 0.75 17.52 -5.96
C PRO A 249 1.01 16.30 -5.07
N ALA A 250 0.70 16.37 -3.76
CA ALA A 250 0.89 15.28 -2.83
C ALA A 250 -0.38 14.45 -2.58
N ARG A 251 -1.49 14.75 -3.26
CA ARG A 251 -2.79 14.13 -3.02
C ARG A 251 -3.29 13.34 -4.21
N GLY A 252 -3.94 12.24 -3.92
CA GLY A 252 -4.58 11.42 -4.96
C GLY A 252 -4.82 9.99 -4.53
N VAL A 253 -5.04 9.14 -5.55
CA VAL A 253 -5.12 7.69 -5.40
C VAL A 253 -3.71 7.12 -5.51
N PHE A 254 -3.29 6.34 -4.51
CA PHE A 254 -1.95 5.74 -4.44
C PHE A 254 -1.96 4.24 -4.63
N GLY A 255 -3.03 3.57 -4.21
CA GLY A 255 -3.15 2.13 -4.34
C GLY A 255 -4.55 1.71 -4.75
N LEU A 256 -4.60 0.71 -5.61
CA LEU A 256 -5.81 0.05 -6.08
C LEU A 256 -5.76 -1.44 -5.77
N ALA A 257 -6.92 -2.04 -5.52
CA ALA A 257 -7.07 -3.49 -5.51
C ALA A 257 -8.42 -3.87 -6.10
N PHE A 258 -8.43 -4.77 -7.07
CA PHE A 258 -9.64 -5.33 -7.66
C PHE A 258 -9.70 -6.83 -7.40
N ARG A 259 -10.72 -7.30 -6.66
CA ARG A 259 -10.92 -8.73 -6.43
C ARG A 259 -11.54 -9.44 -7.62
N ASP A 260 -12.25 -8.68 -8.46
CA ASP A 260 -12.87 -9.10 -9.72
C ASP A 260 -13.03 -7.87 -10.63
N ARG A 261 -13.56 -8.06 -11.84
CA ARG A 261 -13.73 -6.99 -12.84
C ARG A 261 -14.68 -5.88 -12.43
N THR A 262 -15.41 -6.02 -11.34
CA THR A 262 -16.44 -5.07 -10.90
C THR A 262 -16.16 -4.45 -9.54
N HIS A 263 -15.59 -5.21 -8.60
CA HIS A 263 -15.41 -4.75 -7.23
C HIS A 263 -13.96 -4.35 -6.97
N GLY A 264 -13.78 -3.09 -6.67
CA GLY A 264 -12.48 -2.50 -6.40
C GLY A 264 -12.48 -1.57 -5.19
N ILE A 265 -11.30 -1.39 -4.62
CA ILE A 265 -10.98 -0.44 -3.56
C ILE A 265 -9.87 0.47 -4.08
N ALA A 266 -10.00 1.76 -3.82
CA ALA A 266 -8.96 2.76 -4.00
C ALA A 266 -8.57 3.32 -2.62
N VAL A 267 -7.28 3.47 -2.36
CA VAL A 267 -6.76 4.14 -1.17
C VAL A 267 -5.78 5.24 -1.57
N GLY A 268 -5.62 6.23 -0.70
CA GLY A 268 -4.72 7.34 -0.99
C GLY A 268 -4.70 8.39 0.10
N GLY A 269 -4.82 9.66 -0.27
CA GLY A 269 -4.82 10.80 0.63
C GLY A 269 -3.66 11.75 0.36
N ASP A 270 -3.13 12.42 1.39
CA ASP A 270 -1.97 13.30 1.33
C ASP A 270 -0.77 12.60 1.99
N TYR A 271 0.25 12.25 1.21
CA TYR A 271 1.42 11.52 1.74
C TYR A 271 2.30 12.35 2.69
N ARG A 272 2.09 13.67 2.75
CA ARG A 272 2.77 14.57 3.69
C ARG A 272 2.02 14.68 5.01
N ALA A 273 0.75 14.27 5.04
CA ALA A 273 -0.12 14.37 6.22
C ALA A 273 -0.03 13.07 7.03
N ASP A 274 0.89 13.01 7.96
CA ASP A 274 1.16 11.82 8.77
C ASP A 274 -0.05 11.39 9.64
N GLN A 275 -0.95 12.32 9.99
CA GLN A 275 -1.90 12.10 11.07
C GLN A 275 -3.38 12.20 10.66
N ALA A 276 -3.71 12.88 9.57
CA ALA A 276 -5.10 13.04 9.15
C ALA A 276 -5.20 13.17 7.63
N SER A 277 -5.81 12.17 7.02
CA SER A 277 -6.17 12.20 5.61
C SER A 277 -7.63 11.76 5.48
N PRO A 278 -8.58 12.66 5.76
CA PRO A 278 -9.99 12.33 5.66
C PRO A 278 -10.32 11.89 4.24
N ASN A 279 -11.24 10.95 4.11
CA ASN A 279 -11.66 10.42 2.81
C ASN A 279 -10.55 9.68 2.02
N ALA A 280 -9.63 9.03 2.74
CA ALA A 280 -8.49 8.32 2.13
C ALA A 280 -8.85 7.00 1.43
N ALA A 281 -10.14 6.64 1.33
CA ALA A 281 -10.57 5.41 0.67
C ALA A 281 -11.90 5.57 -0.07
N ALA A 282 -12.02 4.87 -1.19
CA ALA A 282 -13.23 4.79 -2.00
C ALA A 282 -13.43 3.36 -2.54
N VAL A 283 -14.67 3.03 -2.89
CA VAL A 283 -15.05 1.71 -3.40
C VAL A 283 -15.82 1.82 -4.71
N THR A 284 -15.68 0.81 -5.55
CA THR A 284 -16.49 0.65 -6.75
C THR A 284 -17.14 -0.74 -6.77
N GLY A 285 -18.37 -0.81 -7.27
CA GLY A 285 -19.07 -2.07 -7.55
C GLY A 285 -19.35 -2.28 -9.05
N ASN A 286 -18.79 -1.41 -9.91
CA ASN A 286 -19.06 -1.43 -11.35
C ASN A 286 -17.79 -1.30 -12.22
N GLY A 287 -16.64 -1.70 -11.68
CA GLY A 287 -15.38 -1.73 -12.42
C GLY A 287 -14.72 -0.36 -12.57
N GLY A 288 -14.94 0.55 -11.64
CA GLY A 288 -14.35 1.89 -11.68
C GLY A 288 -15.12 2.90 -12.53
N ARG A 289 -16.32 2.56 -13.05
CA ARG A 289 -17.19 3.51 -13.77
C ARG A 289 -17.79 4.57 -12.85
N SER A 290 -17.86 4.29 -11.56
CA SER A 290 -18.10 5.27 -10.51
C SER A 290 -17.47 4.81 -9.20
N TRP A 291 -17.15 5.76 -8.34
CA TRP A 291 -16.55 5.55 -7.03
C TRP A 291 -17.42 6.15 -5.94
N GLN A 292 -17.53 5.45 -4.83
CA GLN A 292 -18.25 5.89 -3.64
C GLN A 292 -17.25 6.03 -2.49
N GLN A 293 -17.35 7.12 -1.76
CA GLN A 293 -16.58 7.36 -0.55
C GLN A 293 -16.84 6.27 0.49
N SER A 294 -15.79 5.79 1.15
CA SER A 294 -15.94 4.95 2.34
C SER A 294 -16.67 5.74 3.44
N THR A 295 -17.63 5.11 4.10
CA THR A 295 -18.40 5.74 5.19
C THR A 295 -17.50 6.06 6.39
N THR A 296 -16.56 5.15 6.67
CA THR A 296 -15.47 5.37 7.64
C THR A 296 -14.17 4.99 6.94
N ALA A 297 -13.46 5.98 6.44
CA ALA A 297 -12.17 5.77 5.77
C ALA A 297 -11.05 5.50 6.78
N PRO A 298 -9.88 4.97 6.34
CA PRO A 298 -8.66 5.00 7.13
C PRO A 298 -8.40 6.40 7.67
N PRO A 299 -7.85 6.55 8.91
CA PRO A 299 -7.68 7.86 9.53
C PRO A 299 -6.56 8.70 8.89
N ALA A 300 -5.65 8.03 8.14
CA ALA A 300 -4.49 8.67 7.54
C ALA A 300 -4.25 8.13 6.12
N TYR A 301 -3.30 8.72 5.43
CA TYR A 301 -2.81 8.28 4.13
C TYR A 301 -2.49 6.79 4.10
N ARG A 302 -2.91 6.10 3.01
CA ARG A 302 -2.58 4.71 2.72
C ARG A 302 -1.99 4.59 1.32
N SER A 303 -0.88 3.84 1.23
CA SER A 303 -0.11 3.65 -0.01
C SER A 303 -0.38 2.32 -0.68
N GLY A 304 -0.88 1.33 0.06
CA GLY A 304 -1.14 -0.02 -0.46
C GLY A 304 -2.44 -0.59 0.06
N VAL A 305 -3.08 -1.47 -0.74
CA VAL A 305 -4.33 -2.15 -0.38
C VAL A 305 -4.39 -3.53 -1.04
N ALA A 306 -4.82 -4.56 -0.31
CA ALA A 306 -5.00 -5.91 -0.84
C ALA A 306 -6.26 -6.57 -0.29
N TRP A 307 -6.96 -7.32 -1.16
CA TRP A 307 -8.04 -8.20 -0.74
C TRP A 307 -7.48 -9.45 -0.04
N VAL A 308 -8.08 -9.82 1.07
CA VAL A 308 -7.73 -11.08 1.75
C VAL A 308 -8.39 -12.25 1.00
N PRO A 309 -7.62 -13.19 0.46
CA PRO A 309 -8.15 -14.32 -0.30
C PRO A 309 -9.15 -15.15 0.50
N HIS A 310 -10.02 -15.85 -0.21
CA HIS A 310 -11.11 -16.67 0.33
C HIS A 310 -12.15 -15.89 1.15
N THR A 311 -12.09 -14.54 1.14
CA THR A 311 -13.10 -13.67 1.69
C THR A 311 -13.78 -12.87 0.59
N ARG A 312 -15.05 -12.46 0.81
CA ARG A 312 -15.77 -11.63 -0.17
C ARG A 312 -15.65 -10.13 0.13
N SER A 313 -15.30 -9.79 1.35
CA SER A 313 -15.43 -8.41 1.83
C SER A 313 -14.29 -7.95 2.74
N THR A 314 -13.28 -8.80 2.97
CA THR A 314 -12.14 -8.45 3.81
C THR A 314 -10.98 -7.93 2.96
N ALA A 315 -10.43 -6.79 3.34
CA ALA A 315 -9.22 -6.22 2.74
C ALA A 315 -8.36 -5.52 3.80
N LEU A 316 -7.08 -5.38 3.50
CA LEU A 316 -6.09 -4.65 4.29
C LEU A 316 -5.65 -3.41 3.53
N ALA A 317 -5.50 -2.28 4.22
CA ALA A 317 -4.85 -1.10 3.70
C ALA A 317 -3.67 -0.73 4.59
N VAL A 318 -2.52 -0.41 4.00
CA VAL A 318 -1.29 -0.09 4.73
C VAL A 318 -0.77 1.29 4.35
N GLY A 319 -0.05 1.89 5.27
CA GLY A 319 0.64 3.16 5.08
C GLY A 319 1.67 3.41 6.18
N PRO A 320 2.35 4.57 6.17
CA PRO A 320 3.40 4.89 7.14
C PRO A 320 2.94 4.87 8.60
N THR A 321 1.65 5.05 8.86
CA THR A 321 1.09 5.16 10.22
C THR A 321 0.28 3.94 10.64
N GLY A 322 0.26 2.86 9.85
CA GLY A 322 -0.39 1.63 10.26
C GLY A 322 -1.08 0.84 9.18
N THR A 323 -1.79 -0.18 9.64
CA THR A 323 -2.63 -1.07 8.85
C THR A 323 -4.08 -0.94 9.29
N ASP A 324 -4.97 -0.77 8.33
CA ASP A 324 -6.42 -0.83 8.56
C ASP A 324 -7.02 -2.07 7.91
N LEU A 325 -8.07 -2.56 8.54
CA LEU A 325 -8.85 -3.71 8.09
C LEU A 325 -10.28 -3.26 7.79
N THR A 326 -10.79 -3.71 6.67
CA THR A 326 -12.23 -3.73 6.37
C THR A 326 -12.76 -5.16 6.35
N THR A 327 -14.02 -5.34 6.68
CA THR A 327 -14.74 -6.62 6.56
C THR A 327 -16.06 -6.47 5.79
N ASP A 328 -16.30 -5.30 5.22
CA ASP A 328 -17.52 -4.95 4.49
C ASP A 328 -17.24 -4.40 3.07
N GLY A 329 -16.09 -4.78 2.51
CA GLY A 329 -15.72 -4.45 1.14
C GLY A 329 -15.17 -3.03 0.97
N GLY A 330 -14.58 -2.47 2.01
CA GLY A 330 -13.96 -1.14 1.98
C GLY A 330 -14.90 0.00 2.36
N ARG A 331 -16.12 -0.30 2.83
CA ARG A 331 -17.09 0.73 3.27
C ARG A 331 -16.70 1.35 4.60
N THR A 332 -16.26 0.51 5.54
CA THR A 332 -15.75 0.95 6.83
C THR A 332 -14.39 0.33 7.13
N TRP A 333 -13.52 1.09 7.77
CA TRP A 333 -12.18 0.68 8.12
C TRP A 333 -11.92 0.87 9.60
N ARG A 334 -11.10 0.00 10.18
CA ARG A 334 -10.58 0.12 11.53
C ARG A 334 -9.09 -0.17 11.58
N THR A 335 -8.33 0.59 12.34
CA THR A 335 -6.91 0.35 12.53
C THR A 335 -6.69 -0.92 13.35
N VAL A 336 -5.77 -1.77 12.89
CA VAL A 336 -5.44 -3.06 13.51
C VAL A 336 -3.97 -3.18 13.89
N ASP A 337 -3.12 -2.33 13.32
CA ASP A 337 -1.67 -2.28 13.59
C ASP A 337 -1.16 -0.86 13.33
N THR A 338 -0.10 -0.44 14.02
CA THR A 338 0.50 0.91 13.90
C THR A 338 1.90 0.88 13.28
N GLY A 339 2.36 -0.26 12.77
CA GLY A 339 3.65 -0.38 12.08
C GLY A 339 3.64 0.34 10.74
N SER A 340 4.79 0.92 10.37
CA SER A 340 4.97 1.60 9.10
C SER A 340 5.16 0.60 7.97
N TYR A 341 4.28 0.64 6.96
CA TYR A 341 4.37 -0.15 5.73
C TYR A 341 4.05 0.71 4.51
N ASP A 342 4.62 0.38 3.36
CA ASP A 342 4.35 1.05 2.09
C ASP A 342 3.46 0.20 1.15
N THR A 343 3.58 -1.13 1.25
CA THR A 343 2.91 -2.07 0.35
C THR A 343 2.40 -3.30 1.10
N VAL A 344 1.35 -3.93 0.57
CA VAL A 344 0.74 -5.15 1.09
C VAL A 344 0.29 -6.03 -0.08
N ASP A 345 0.53 -7.33 0.01
CA ASP A 345 0.04 -8.29 -0.95
C ASP A 345 -0.39 -9.59 -0.25
N CYS A 346 -1.42 -10.25 -0.78
CA CYS A 346 -2.01 -11.44 -0.17
C CYS A 346 -2.04 -12.60 -1.17
N THR A 347 -1.67 -13.76 -0.69
CA THR A 347 -1.45 -14.96 -1.52
C THR A 347 -2.69 -15.85 -1.60
N PRO A 348 -2.86 -16.62 -2.68
CA PRO A 348 -4.00 -17.52 -2.83
C PRO A 348 -4.13 -18.59 -1.72
N ASP A 349 -3.07 -18.89 -0.99
CA ASP A 349 -3.10 -19.82 0.17
C ASP A 349 -3.50 -19.13 1.49
N GLY A 350 -3.87 -17.85 1.45
CA GLY A 350 -4.45 -17.09 2.56
C GLY A 350 -3.45 -16.28 3.39
N GLY A 351 -2.15 -16.35 3.10
CA GLY A 351 -1.14 -15.50 3.74
C GLY A 351 -1.13 -14.08 3.18
N CYS A 352 -0.85 -13.09 4.01
CA CYS A 352 -0.56 -11.73 3.55
C CYS A 352 0.84 -11.31 4.01
N TRP A 353 1.47 -10.49 3.18
CA TRP A 353 2.77 -9.88 3.43
C TRP A 353 2.63 -8.38 3.37
N ALA A 354 3.41 -7.67 4.19
CA ALA A 354 3.53 -6.23 4.13
C ALA A 354 5.00 -5.84 4.19
N ALA A 355 5.37 -4.78 3.47
CA ALA A 355 6.75 -4.30 3.44
C ALA A 355 6.79 -2.77 3.51
N GLY A 356 7.91 -2.21 4.00
CA GLY A 356 8.03 -0.77 4.22
C GLY A 356 9.46 -0.33 4.51
N GLU A 357 9.59 0.74 5.26
CA GLU A 357 10.88 1.37 5.56
C GLU A 357 11.75 0.57 6.53
N LYS A 358 13.06 0.89 6.54
CA LYS A 358 14.06 0.33 7.47
C LYS A 358 14.11 -1.19 7.46
N GLY A 359 14.06 -1.78 6.28
CA GLY A 359 14.14 -3.22 6.11
C GLY A 359 12.90 -3.98 6.60
N ARG A 360 11.82 -3.29 6.96
CA ARG A 360 10.62 -3.90 7.53
C ARG A 360 9.89 -4.76 6.51
N ILE A 361 9.79 -6.05 6.80
CA ILE A 361 8.87 -6.97 6.14
C ILE A 361 8.15 -7.77 7.22
N ALA A 362 6.84 -7.97 7.05
CA ALA A 362 6.01 -8.73 7.94
C ALA A 362 5.09 -9.67 7.16
N ARG A 363 4.64 -10.73 7.81
CA ARG A 363 3.61 -11.61 7.27
C ARG A 363 2.47 -11.76 8.28
N SER A 364 1.26 -12.04 7.79
CA SER A 364 0.15 -12.43 8.66
C SER A 364 0.41 -13.80 9.27
N ALA A 365 -0.05 -13.95 10.53
CA ALA A 365 0.03 -15.22 11.24
C ALA A 365 -0.91 -16.26 10.64
#